data_c17b47a8d2fed36a0de2da2d2dbe54c3
#
_entry.id   c17b47a8d2fed36a0de2da2d2dbe54c3
#
_cell.length_a   1.000
_cell.length_b   1.000
_cell.length_c   1.000
_cell.angle_alpha   90.00
_cell.angle_beta   90.00
_cell.angle_gamma   90.00
#
_symmetry.space_group_name_H-M   'P 1'
#
loop_
_entity.id
_entity.type
_entity.pdbx_description
1 polymer ?
#
loop_
_entity_poly.entity_id
_entity_poly.type
_entity_poly.pdbx_seq_one_letter_code
_entity_poly.pdbx_strand_id
1 'polypeptide(L)'
;MSIYRLALIIINPANEDEFLLIKQTPPPKFGIEEYDSYVDSDLFDLPSTQLSLLQGQSEFQLDGAELCSDKLDLRKFDLVLALNQLSEQLGFGTLVEVPWRFCKYVEEPEFGPGPSDHTVFISGCFAPDEGSNEEMKQGCSRIGPLMVNSILYDSGLPKWDVPQNMHYQEYPLGVRLVPMGSRTAKPFSTTNLIVIAPDIVANSQNSGSFVANGDALIVDPGCSSRFHKELKHIVSALPRKLLVFITHHHPDHVDGLSVIQRLNPDAILLAHENTMRRVRKDDWSLGYTSIVGGEEIYVGGQQFRLIFAPGHTDGHMALFHINTHSLVVGDHCVGYGSALLDIHSGGNMADYFQTTYNFLDLAPRALIPMHGRVNLWPKHMLCQYLKNRRDRESSVLKAIENGGTTLFDIVSTVYEKVDRRLWIPASFNVRLHVEHLAQQHKLPEGFSFPKFQETCRVHFAVKWIYAYSRYWISTKFTKIRTLKIIMPILIACFATVYCVIKLPNASR
;
A
#
# COMPACT_ATOMS: atom_id res chain seq x y z
N MET A 1 12.34 3.89 14.26
CA MET A 1 12.19 4.99 15.23
C MET A 1 10.76 5.46 15.09
N SER A 2 10.00 5.58 16.18
CA SER A 2 8.62 6.08 16.12
C SER A 2 8.62 7.60 16.00
N ILE A 3 7.66 8.14 15.26
CA ILE A 3 7.39 9.58 15.17
C ILE A 3 6.18 9.88 16.04
N TYR A 4 6.32 10.86 16.91
CA TYR A 4 5.23 11.35 17.75
C TYR A 4 4.72 12.67 17.20
N ARG A 5 3.40 12.83 17.15
CA ARG A 5 2.72 13.98 16.56
C ARG A 5 1.68 14.52 17.53
N LEU A 6 1.55 15.85 17.56
CA LEU A 6 0.42 16.53 18.20
C LEU A 6 -0.57 16.95 17.11
N ALA A 7 -1.83 16.62 17.27
CA ALA A 7 -2.93 17.08 16.42
C ALA A 7 -3.93 17.90 17.24
N LEU A 8 -4.35 19.05 16.71
CA LEU A 8 -5.29 19.96 17.37
C LEU A 8 -6.69 19.80 16.79
N ILE A 9 -7.67 19.59 17.65
CA ILE A 9 -9.09 19.68 17.36
C ILE A 9 -9.57 21.05 17.83
N ILE A 10 -9.56 22.04 16.92
CA ILE A 10 -9.99 23.40 17.20
C ILE A 10 -11.43 23.54 16.79
N ILE A 11 -12.32 23.78 17.75
CA ILE A 11 -13.78 23.83 17.57
C ILE A 11 -14.21 25.30 17.56
N ASN A 12 -15.11 25.64 16.63
CA ASN A 12 -15.70 26.97 16.60
C ASN A 12 -16.64 27.17 17.81
N PRO A 13 -16.35 28.14 18.69
CA PRO A 13 -17.22 28.37 19.85
C PRO A 13 -18.64 28.81 19.51
N ALA A 14 -18.88 29.28 18.28
CA ALA A 14 -20.22 29.65 17.80
C ALA A 14 -20.99 28.48 17.14
N ASN A 15 -20.27 27.43 16.71
CA ASN A 15 -20.87 26.25 16.08
C ASN A 15 -19.98 25.03 16.33
N GLU A 16 -20.37 24.16 17.24
CA GLU A 16 -19.58 22.97 17.65
C GLU A 16 -19.38 21.93 16.51
N ASP A 17 -20.15 22.02 15.43
CA ASP A 17 -20.00 21.16 14.25
C ASP A 17 -18.93 21.65 13.26
N GLU A 18 -18.31 22.80 13.52
CA GLU A 18 -17.27 23.39 12.69
C GLU A 18 -15.89 23.21 13.31
N PHE A 19 -14.99 22.65 12.52
CA PHE A 19 -13.60 22.40 12.89
C PHE A 19 -12.65 23.21 12.02
N LEU A 20 -11.53 23.67 12.63
CA LEU A 20 -10.45 24.25 11.87
C LEU A 20 -9.69 23.15 11.13
N LEU A 21 -9.68 23.20 9.83
CA LEU A 21 -8.93 22.31 8.96
C LEU A 21 -7.92 23.09 8.13
N ILE A 22 -6.71 22.56 8.01
CA ILE A 22 -5.68 23.14 7.17
C ILE A 22 -5.53 22.35 5.87
N LYS A 23 -5.31 23.10 4.78
CA LYS A 23 -5.00 22.53 3.50
C LYS A 23 -3.63 21.87 3.54
N GLN A 24 -3.56 20.61 3.15
CA GLN A 24 -2.32 19.86 3.10
C GLN A 24 -1.52 20.21 1.85
N THR A 25 -0.21 20.31 2.00
CA THR A 25 0.69 20.58 0.88
C THR A 25 0.96 19.30 0.11
N PRO A 26 0.68 19.24 -1.21
CA PRO A 26 1.02 18.09 -2.02
C PRO A 26 2.54 17.90 -2.13
N PRO A 27 3.02 16.66 -2.39
CA PRO A 27 4.41 16.42 -2.67
C PRO A 27 4.91 17.30 -3.83
N PRO A 28 6.21 17.67 -3.86
CA PRO A 28 6.75 18.47 -4.94
C PRO A 28 6.57 17.78 -6.29
N LYS A 29 6.14 18.53 -7.30
CA LYS A 29 5.99 18.03 -8.66
C LYS A 29 7.35 17.57 -9.22
N PHE A 30 7.34 16.49 -9.96
CA PHE A 30 8.45 16.08 -10.80
C PHE A 30 8.12 16.47 -12.26
N GLY A 31 9.12 16.95 -13.00
CA GLY A 31 8.94 17.48 -14.36
C GLY A 31 8.52 16.41 -15.37
N ILE A 32 7.24 16.06 -15.35
CA ILE A 32 6.56 15.28 -16.38
C ILE A 32 5.40 16.15 -16.85
N GLU A 33 5.34 16.45 -18.14
CA GLU A 33 4.24 17.22 -18.76
C GLU A 33 2.86 16.62 -18.44
N GLU A 34 2.77 15.29 -18.40
CA GLU A 34 1.53 14.59 -18.07
C GLU A 34 1.06 14.80 -16.62
N TYR A 35 1.98 15.02 -15.68
CA TYR A 35 1.58 15.28 -14.28
C TYR A 35 0.83 16.61 -14.16
N ASP A 36 1.13 17.59 -14.99
CA ASP A 36 0.48 18.91 -14.93
C ASP A 36 -1.01 18.84 -15.32
N SER A 37 -1.41 17.86 -16.14
CA SER A 37 -2.82 17.62 -16.47
C SER A 37 -3.56 16.84 -15.38
N TYR A 38 -2.86 16.17 -14.46
CA TYR A 38 -3.43 15.41 -13.35
C TYR A 38 -3.14 16.09 -12.01
N VAL A 39 -3.96 17.03 -11.62
CA VAL A 39 -3.81 17.75 -10.34
C VAL A 39 -4.51 16.99 -9.22
N ASP A 40 -3.80 16.70 -8.13
CA ASP A 40 -4.42 16.18 -6.93
C ASP A 40 -5.39 17.23 -6.36
N SER A 41 -6.57 16.77 -5.95
CA SER A 41 -7.57 17.64 -5.33
C SER A 41 -7.12 18.09 -3.94
N ASP A 42 -7.69 19.18 -3.46
CA ASP A 42 -7.41 19.72 -2.15
C ASP A 42 -7.71 18.70 -1.04
N LEU A 43 -6.73 18.46 -0.21
CA LEU A 43 -6.82 17.63 0.99
C LEU A 43 -6.76 18.54 2.21
N PHE A 44 -7.72 18.37 3.12
CA PHE A 44 -7.76 19.10 4.38
C PHE A 44 -7.63 18.12 5.56
N ASP A 45 -6.85 18.50 6.57
CA ASP A 45 -6.70 17.69 7.78
C ASP A 45 -6.54 18.60 9.01
N LEU A 46 -6.57 17.99 10.19
CA LEU A 46 -6.34 18.73 11.44
C LEU A 46 -4.95 19.35 11.47
N PRO A 47 -4.79 20.54 12.05
CA PRO A 47 -3.48 21.12 12.33
C PRO A 47 -2.64 20.16 13.16
N SER A 48 -1.41 19.89 12.73
CA SER A 48 -0.54 18.96 13.43
C SER A 48 0.93 19.28 13.26
N THR A 49 1.74 18.95 14.28
CA THR A 49 3.20 19.06 14.23
C THR A 49 3.86 17.87 14.91
N GLN A 50 5.15 17.65 14.64
CA GLN A 50 5.93 16.60 15.30
C GLN A 50 6.27 17.00 16.73
N LEU A 51 6.07 16.07 17.67
CA LEU A 51 6.50 16.25 19.06
C LEU A 51 8.00 15.98 19.20
N SER A 52 8.70 16.93 19.82
CA SER A 52 10.10 16.80 20.21
C SER A 52 10.22 16.36 21.67
N LEU A 53 11.29 15.61 22.00
CA LEU A 53 11.56 15.24 23.39
C LEU A 53 12.01 16.49 24.17
N LEU A 54 11.44 16.66 25.35
CA LEU A 54 11.77 17.76 26.24
C LEU A 54 13.13 17.52 26.88
N GLN A 55 13.97 18.56 26.88
CA GLN A 55 15.22 18.59 27.65
C GLN A 55 14.94 19.24 29.02
N GLY A 56 14.29 18.51 29.95
CA GLY A 56 13.93 19.01 31.28
C GLY A 56 12.54 18.55 31.72
N GLN A 57 11.94 19.27 32.66
CA GLN A 57 10.56 19.05 33.10
C GLN A 57 9.64 20.09 32.45
N SER A 58 8.49 19.66 31.97
CA SER A 58 7.46 20.57 31.45
C SER A 58 6.58 21.04 32.60
N GLU A 59 6.34 22.35 32.65
CA GLU A 59 5.33 22.97 33.54
C GLU A 59 3.95 23.05 32.85
N PHE A 60 3.85 22.70 31.58
CA PHE A 60 2.59 22.76 30.82
C PHE A 60 1.60 21.72 31.34
N GLN A 61 0.44 22.18 31.81
CA GLN A 61 -0.64 21.34 32.30
C GLN A 61 -1.67 21.16 31.20
N LEU A 62 -1.90 19.90 30.85
CA LEU A 62 -2.94 19.50 29.90
C LEU A 62 -4.08 18.81 30.68
N ASP A 63 -5.30 19.31 30.57
CA ASP A 63 -6.45 18.71 31.23
C ASP A 63 -6.72 17.30 30.68
N GLY A 64 -6.94 16.34 31.57
CA GLY A 64 -7.16 14.94 31.20
C GLY A 64 -5.89 14.19 30.77
N ALA A 65 -4.69 14.73 30.94
CA ALA A 65 -3.43 14.07 30.55
C ALA A 65 -3.19 12.72 31.26
N GLU A 66 -3.77 12.51 32.44
CA GLU A 66 -3.75 11.24 33.16
C GLU A 66 -4.35 10.09 32.38
N LEU A 67 -5.30 10.35 31.47
CA LEU A 67 -5.92 9.32 30.60
C LEU A 67 -4.95 8.75 29.55
N CYS A 68 -3.85 9.47 29.29
CA CYS A 68 -2.80 9.02 28.38
C CYS A 68 -1.66 8.27 29.12
N SER A 69 -1.53 8.44 30.43
CA SER A 69 -0.36 8.01 31.23
C SER A 69 -0.05 6.53 31.16
N ASP A 70 -1.05 5.68 30.92
CA ASP A 70 -0.88 4.22 30.79
C ASP A 70 -0.21 3.80 29.49
N LYS A 71 -0.27 4.66 28.46
CA LYS A 71 0.24 4.37 27.11
C LYS A 71 1.44 5.24 26.73
N LEU A 72 1.44 6.51 27.13
CA LEU A 72 2.46 7.48 26.78
C LEU A 72 2.62 8.52 27.88
N ASP A 73 3.84 8.76 28.33
CA ASP A 73 4.16 9.83 29.28
C ASP A 73 4.36 11.16 28.53
N LEU A 74 3.31 11.99 28.49
CA LEU A 74 3.29 13.27 27.79
C LEU A 74 4.30 14.28 28.36
N ARG A 75 4.72 14.14 29.62
CA ARG A 75 5.72 15.02 30.26
C ARG A 75 7.11 14.92 29.64
N LYS A 76 7.35 13.88 28.82
CA LYS A 76 8.59 13.71 28.06
C LYS A 76 8.66 14.55 26.79
N PHE A 77 7.59 15.21 26.41
CA PHE A 77 7.50 15.97 25.17
C PHE A 77 7.34 17.46 25.43
N ASP A 78 7.91 18.27 24.55
CA ASP A 78 7.78 19.72 24.57
C ASP A 78 6.49 20.16 23.87
N LEU A 79 5.39 20.15 24.63
CA LEU A 79 4.07 20.57 24.15
C LEU A 79 4.03 22.09 23.89
N VAL A 80 4.76 22.87 24.64
CA VAL A 80 4.83 24.34 24.45
C VAL A 80 5.48 24.66 23.11
N LEU A 81 6.60 24.00 22.78
CA LEU A 81 7.26 24.18 21.51
C LEU A 81 6.33 23.76 20.35
N ALA A 82 5.61 22.64 20.49
CA ALA A 82 4.67 22.16 19.49
C ALA A 82 3.51 23.15 19.26
N LEU A 83 2.93 23.70 20.33
CA LEU A 83 1.87 24.70 20.25
C LEU A 83 2.36 26.02 19.63
N ASN A 84 3.57 26.47 19.95
CA ASN A 84 4.17 27.64 19.32
C ASN A 84 4.40 27.45 17.82
N GLN A 85 4.89 26.28 17.40
CA GLN A 85 5.04 25.94 15.98
C GLN A 85 3.69 25.96 15.23
N LEU A 86 2.64 25.45 15.88
CA LEU A 86 1.29 25.48 15.32
C LEU A 86 0.71 26.90 15.30
N SER A 87 1.00 27.75 16.32
CA SER A 87 0.63 29.16 16.31
C SER A 87 1.25 29.90 15.10
N GLU A 88 2.53 29.68 14.84
CA GLU A 88 3.22 30.26 13.69
C GLU A 88 2.64 29.74 12.37
N GLN A 89 2.38 28.43 12.27
CA GLN A 89 1.82 27.81 11.06
C GLN A 89 0.43 28.36 10.73
N LEU A 90 -0.40 28.57 11.75
CA LEU A 90 -1.78 29.02 11.62
C LEU A 90 -1.91 30.55 11.54
N GLY A 91 -0.84 31.29 11.83
CA GLY A 91 -0.89 32.74 11.90
C GLY A 91 -1.75 33.26 13.07
N PHE A 92 -2.00 32.42 14.07
CA PHE A 92 -2.76 32.77 15.26
C PHE A 92 -1.88 33.34 16.36
N GLY A 93 -2.52 34.00 17.34
CA GLY A 93 -1.86 34.37 18.59
C GLY A 93 -1.40 33.14 19.38
N THR A 94 -1.09 33.33 20.67
CA THR A 94 -0.48 32.27 21.48
C THR A 94 -1.45 31.12 21.78
N LEU A 95 -1.33 30.02 21.06
CA LEU A 95 -2.11 28.78 21.33
C LEU A 95 -1.77 28.14 22.68
N VAL A 96 -0.64 28.51 23.31
CA VAL A 96 -0.25 28.00 24.63
C VAL A 96 -1.23 28.44 25.72
N GLU A 97 -1.91 29.58 25.55
CA GLU A 97 -2.87 30.13 26.53
C GLU A 97 -4.28 29.53 26.41
N VAL A 98 -4.54 28.78 25.35
CA VAL A 98 -5.84 28.09 25.17
C VAL A 98 -5.96 26.94 26.18
N PRO A 99 -7.12 26.77 26.85
CA PRO A 99 -7.36 25.62 27.73
C PRO A 99 -7.53 24.34 26.90
N TRP A 100 -6.43 23.65 26.70
CA TRP A 100 -6.43 22.39 25.97
C TRP A 100 -6.83 21.22 26.85
N ARG A 101 -7.64 20.32 26.29
CA ARG A 101 -8.03 19.05 26.89
C ARG A 101 -7.49 17.88 26.10
N PHE A 102 -6.94 16.88 26.77
CA PHE A 102 -6.57 15.61 26.16
C PHE A 102 -7.81 14.87 25.66
N CYS A 103 -7.80 14.43 24.39
CA CYS A 103 -8.88 13.64 23.80
C CYS A 103 -8.51 12.16 23.73
N LYS A 104 -7.42 11.85 23.03
CA LYS A 104 -6.99 10.47 22.83
C LYS A 104 -5.55 10.38 22.37
N TYR A 105 -5.03 9.17 22.47
CA TYR A 105 -3.77 8.75 21.86
C TYR A 105 -4.02 7.61 20.88
N VAL A 106 -3.49 7.75 19.67
CA VAL A 106 -3.62 6.75 18.60
C VAL A 106 -2.22 6.29 18.21
N GLU A 107 -2.02 4.98 18.25
CA GLU A 107 -0.84 4.31 17.74
C GLU A 107 -1.18 3.72 16.37
N GLU A 108 -0.47 4.16 15.34
CA GLU A 108 -0.66 3.66 14.00
C GLU A 108 -0.06 2.25 13.86
N PRO A 109 -0.70 1.33 13.15
CA PRO A 109 -0.14 0.00 12.92
C PRO A 109 1.15 0.06 12.11
N GLU A 110 1.99 -0.97 12.23
CA GLU A 110 3.22 -1.09 11.44
C GLU A 110 2.91 -1.53 10.01
N PHE A 111 3.01 -0.61 9.05
CA PHE A 111 2.75 -0.85 7.63
C PHE A 111 3.98 -1.29 6.82
N GLY A 112 5.08 -1.61 7.44
CA GLY A 112 6.32 -2.01 6.76
C GLY A 112 7.45 -0.99 6.95
N PRO A 113 8.32 -0.79 5.95
CA PRO A 113 9.50 0.05 6.13
C PRO A 113 9.12 1.51 6.40
N GLY A 114 9.70 2.07 7.44
CA GLY A 114 9.46 3.44 7.88
C GLY A 114 9.14 3.51 9.36
N PRO A 115 9.08 4.72 9.94
CA PRO A 115 8.68 4.90 11.32
C PRO A 115 7.18 4.63 11.48
N SER A 116 6.78 4.13 12.65
CA SER A 116 5.38 4.14 13.08
C SER A 116 5.01 5.52 13.59
N ASP A 117 3.81 5.98 13.29
CA ASP A 117 3.30 7.28 13.76
C ASP A 117 2.43 7.07 15.00
N HIS A 118 2.64 7.94 15.98
CA HIS A 118 1.91 8.01 17.23
C HIS A 118 1.32 9.40 17.35
N THR A 119 0.00 9.52 17.48
CA THR A 119 -0.67 10.83 17.49
C THR A 119 -1.41 11.07 18.79
N VAL A 120 -1.10 12.19 19.41
CA VAL A 120 -1.83 12.75 20.55
C VAL A 120 -2.81 13.78 20.05
N PHE A 121 -4.10 13.60 20.35
CA PHE A 121 -5.15 14.54 20.01
C PHE A 121 -5.54 15.35 21.23
N ILE A 122 -5.55 16.67 21.08
CA ILE A 122 -6.05 17.61 22.10
C ILE A 122 -7.11 18.51 21.48
N SER A 123 -8.12 18.89 22.25
CA SER A 123 -9.18 19.78 21.80
C SER A 123 -9.23 21.08 22.58
N GLY A 124 -9.64 22.14 21.90
CA GLY A 124 -9.86 23.46 22.50
C GLY A 124 -10.83 24.28 21.66
N CYS A 125 -11.52 25.21 22.34
CA CYS A 125 -12.42 26.16 21.67
C CYS A 125 -11.65 27.46 21.42
N PHE A 126 -11.56 27.85 20.17
CA PHE A 126 -10.88 29.07 19.76
C PHE A 126 -11.54 29.65 18.51
N ALA A 127 -11.78 30.95 18.50
CA ALA A 127 -12.25 31.67 17.32
C ALA A 127 -11.03 32.37 16.67
N PRO A 128 -10.77 32.12 15.36
CA PRO A 128 -9.74 32.85 14.63
C PRO A 128 -10.06 34.36 14.63
N ASP A 129 -9.05 35.21 14.72
CA ASP A 129 -9.21 36.64 14.57
C ASP A 129 -9.72 36.98 13.16
N GLU A 130 -10.57 38.05 13.04
CA GLU A 130 -11.04 38.55 11.75
C GLU A 130 -9.84 38.95 10.86
N GLY A 131 -9.54 38.11 9.85
CA GLY A 131 -8.44 38.36 8.90
C GLY A 131 -7.51 37.17 8.68
N SER A 132 -7.68 36.05 9.38
CA SER A 132 -6.94 34.82 9.07
C SER A 132 -7.43 34.23 7.75
N ASN A 133 -6.49 33.79 6.90
CA ASN A 133 -6.79 33.13 5.61
C ASN A 133 -7.36 31.69 5.76
N GLU A 134 -7.66 31.26 6.98
CA GLU A 134 -8.10 29.92 7.28
C GLU A 134 -9.60 29.90 7.58
N GLU A 135 -10.32 29.11 6.83
CA GLU A 135 -11.77 28.95 6.96
C GLU A 135 -12.09 27.76 7.87
N MET A 136 -12.90 28.02 8.90
CA MET A 136 -13.61 26.95 9.58
C MET A 136 -14.55 26.27 8.59
N LYS A 137 -14.39 24.96 8.36
CA LYS A 137 -15.13 24.25 7.30
C LYS A 137 -16.04 23.19 7.89
N GLN A 138 -17.30 23.25 7.49
CA GLN A 138 -18.27 22.18 7.62
C GLN A 138 -18.25 21.35 6.32
N GLY A 139 -17.96 20.04 6.42
CA GLY A 139 -18.17 19.11 5.31
C GLY A 139 -17.23 19.20 4.12
N CYS A 140 -15.90 19.19 4.34
CA CYS A 140 -14.95 19.03 3.24
C CYS A 140 -15.14 17.69 2.51
N SER A 141 -15.12 17.73 1.19
CA SER A 141 -15.26 16.52 0.35
C SER A 141 -14.06 15.59 0.42
N ARG A 142 -12.91 16.04 0.94
CA ARG A 142 -11.67 15.28 1.07
C ARG A 142 -10.94 15.64 2.35
N ILE A 143 -11.11 14.80 3.35
CA ILE A 143 -10.51 14.95 4.68
C ILE A 143 -9.38 13.93 4.89
N GLY A 144 -8.39 14.30 5.67
CA GLY A 144 -7.25 13.47 5.99
C GLY A 144 -7.46 12.50 7.17
N PRO A 145 -6.47 11.63 7.42
CA PRO A 145 -6.58 10.58 8.45
C PRO A 145 -6.74 11.11 9.88
N LEU A 146 -6.18 12.27 10.20
CA LEU A 146 -6.30 12.86 11.53
C LEU A 146 -7.74 13.25 11.81
N MET A 147 -8.41 13.89 10.83
CA MET A 147 -9.82 14.26 10.95
C MET A 147 -10.72 13.02 11.03
N VAL A 148 -10.48 11.98 10.20
CA VAL A 148 -11.21 10.70 10.29
C VAL A 148 -11.07 10.09 11.68
N ASN A 149 -9.86 10.06 12.22
CA ASN A 149 -9.62 9.57 13.58
C ASN A 149 -10.36 10.41 14.65
N SER A 150 -10.49 11.72 14.45
CA SER A 150 -11.25 12.59 15.36
C SER A 150 -12.74 12.24 15.37
N ILE A 151 -13.37 12.15 14.21
CA ILE A 151 -14.80 11.80 14.05
C ILE A 151 -15.13 10.45 14.73
N LEU A 152 -14.27 9.46 14.58
CA LEU A 152 -14.49 8.14 15.17
C LEU A 152 -14.50 8.12 16.70
N TYR A 153 -13.88 9.12 17.32
CA TYR A 153 -13.89 9.23 18.78
C TYR A 153 -15.22 9.70 19.33
N ASP A 154 -15.83 10.68 18.67
CA ASP A 154 -17.06 11.35 19.16
C ASP A 154 -18.35 10.60 18.79
N SER A 155 -18.32 9.76 17.75
CA SER A 155 -19.53 9.17 17.19
C SER A 155 -20.24 8.15 18.08
N GLY A 156 -19.56 7.62 19.13
CA GLY A 156 -20.15 6.58 20.00
C GLY A 156 -20.64 5.33 19.24
N LEU A 157 -20.28 5.22 17.95
CA LEU A 157 -20.68 4.11 17.09
C LEU A 157 -20.15 2.79 17.66
N PRO A 158 -20.98 1.73 17.67
CA PRO A 158 -20.53 0.40 18.08
C PRO A 158 -19.34 0.02 17.21
N LYS A 159 -18.17 -0.01 17.82
CA LYS A 159 -16.94 -0.44 17.12
C LYS A 159 -17.04 -1.93 16.95
N TRP A 160 -16.90 -2.38 15.72
CA TRP A 160 -16.57 -3.77 15.46
C TRP A 160 -15.32 -4.12 16.28
N ASP A 161 -15.43 -5.13 17.17
CA ASP A 161 -14.37 -5.49 18.09
C ASP A 161 -13.20 -6.14 17.34
N VAL A 162 -12.27 -5.30 16.90
CA VAL A 162 -10.93 -5.78 16.55
C VAL A 162 -10.30 -6.32 17.83
N PRO A 163 -9.64 -7.50 17.81
CA PRO A 163 -8.94 -8.02 18.97
C PRO A 163 -8.08 -6.94 19.62
N GLN A 164 -8.16 -6.77 20.93
CA GLN A 164 -7.53 -5.66 21.69
C GLN A 164 -6.01 -5.54 21.48
N ASN A 165 -5.36 -6.60 20.97
CA ASN A 165 -3.94 -6.66 20.67
C ASN A 165 -3.61 -6.35 19.19
N MET A 166 -4.58 -5.98 18.37
CA MET A 166 -4.37 -5.66 16.96
C MET A 166 -4.57 -4.16 16.72
N HIS A 167 -3.57 -3.54 16.12
CA HIS A 167 -3.67 -2.17 15.65
C HIS A 167 -4.19 -2.17 14.21
N TYR A 168 -5.04 -1.23 13.91
CA TYR A 168 -5.57 -0.99 12.56
C TYR A 168 -5.63 0.51 12.28
N GLN A 169 -5.62 0.86 11.00
CA GLN A 169 -5.94 2.19 10.54
C GLN A 169 -7.33 2.18 9.92
N GLU A 170 -8.17 3.16 10.26
CA GLU A 170 -9.40 3.40 9.53
C GLU A 170 -9.20 4.62 8.62
N TYR A 171 -9.14 4.35 7.33
CA TYR A 171 -9.11 5.39 6.31
C TYR A 171 -9.35 4.81 4.91
N PRO A 172 -10.27 5.41 4.10
CA PRO A 172 -11.27 6.42 4.53
C PRO A 172 -12.25 5.85 5.57
N LEU A 173 -13.14 6.68 6.05
CA LEU A 173 -14.15 6.27 7.05
C LEU A 173 -14.90 5.01 6.60
N GLY A 174 -15.02 4.02 7.48
CA GLY A 174 -15.64 2.72 7.19
C GLY A 174 -14.74 1.70 6.50
N VAL A 175 -13.48 2.05 6.18
CA VAL A 175 -12.49 1.14 5.58
C VAL A 175 -11.35 0.90 6.56
N ARG A 176 -11.27 -0.30 7.13
CA ARG A 176 -10.27 -0.67 8.15
C ARG A 176 -9.15 -1.50 7.52
N LEU A 177 -7.93 -1.04 7.69
CA LEU A 177 -6.71 -1.71 7.24
C LEU A 177 -6.03 -2.34 8.44
N VAL A 178 -5.92 -3.67 8.43
CA VAL A 178 -5.23 -4.45 9.46
C VAL A 178 -4.00 -5.09 8.84
N PRO A 179 -2.78 -4.57 9.08
CA PRO A 179 -1.55 -5.18 8.57
C PRO A 179 -1.32 -6.54 9.20
N MET A 180 -1.47 -7.60 8.42
CA MET A 180 -1.30 -8.99 8.83
C MET A 180 0.05 -9.51 8.37
N GLY A 181 0.80 -10.16 9.27
CA GLY A 181 2.07 -10.78 8.88
C GLY A 181 1.87 -11.83 7.79
N SER A 182 2.56 -11.67 6.67
CA SER A 182 2.39 -12.48 5.46
C SER A 182 3.71 -12.96 4.86
N ARG A 183 3.64 -13.73 3.79
CA ARG A 183 4.81 -14.21 3.02
C ARG A 183 5.19 -13.25 1.90
N THR A 184 4.95 -11.97 2.07
CA THR A 184 5.26 -10.95 1.08
C THR A 184 6.77 -10.74 0.86
N ALA A 185 7.11 -10.10 -0.26
CA ALA A 185 8.48 -9.79 -0.60
C ALA A 185 9.02 -8.59 0.21
N LYS A 186 10.29 -8.69 0.65
CA LYS A 186 10.95 -7.55 1.29
C LYS A 186 10.95 -6.31 0.37
N PRO A 187 10.82 -5.10 0.91
CA PRO A 187 11.01 -4.73 2.32
C PRO A 187 9.77 -4.89 3.23
N PHE A 188 8.63 -5.30 2.69
CA PHE A 188 7.43 -5.54 3.47
C PHE A 188 7.49 -6.85 4.25
N SER A 189 6.69 -6.93 5.31
CA SER A 189 6.49 -8.13 6.13
C SER A 189 5.01 -8.41 6.36
N THR A 190 4.14 -7.50 5.94
CA THR A 190 2.69 -7.54 6.15
C THR A 190 1.93 -7.31 4.85
N THR A 191 0.73 -7.87 4.76
CA THR A 191 -0.30 -7.52 3.80
C THR A 191 -1.46 -6.87 4.55
N ASN A 192 -2.03 -5.82 4.00
CA ASN A 192 -3.18 -5.14 4.57
C ASN A 192 -4.44 -5.98 4.35
N LEU A 193 -4.93 -6.63 5.40
CA LEU A 193 -6.28 -7.14 5.39
C LEU A 193 -7.24 -5.96 5.42
N ILE A 194 -8.03 -5.75 4.36
CA ILE A 194 -9.01 -4.68 4.35
C ILE A 194 -10.35 -5.26 4.79
N VAL A 195 -10.98 -4.62 5.77
CA VAL A 195 -12.29 -4.99 6.30
C VAL A 195 -13.24 -3.81 6.18
N ILE A 196 -14.37 -4.04 5.54
CA ILE A 196 -15.47 -3.09 5.42
C ILE A 196 -16.69 -3.75 6.05
N ALA A 197 -17.07 -3.23 7.21
CA ALA A 197 -18.22 -3.68 7.97
C ALA A 197 -18.91 -2.45 8.56
N PRO A 198 -19.85 -1.84 7.85
CA PRO A 198 -20.57 -0.68 8.35
C PRO A 198 -21.37 -1.05 9.58
N ASP A 199 -21.32 -0.19 10.59
CA ASP A 199 -21.97 -0.41 11.89
C ASP A 199 -23.50 -0.31 11.83
N ILE A 200 -24.04 0.18 10.71
CA ILE A 200 -25.49 0.30 10.49
C ILE A 200 -25.83 -0.39 9.17
N VAL A 201 -26.53 -1.49 9.26
CA VAL A 201 -27.20 -2.09 8.09
C VAL A 201 -28.32 -1.14 7.68
N ALA A 202 -28.03 -0.24 6.75
CA ALA A 202 -29.06 0.58 6.16
C ALA A 202 -30.04 -0.35 5.45
N ASN A 203 -31.26 -0.43 5.94
CA ASN A 203 -32.40 -1.12 5.30
C ASN A 203 -32.78 -0.40 3.99
N SER A 204 -31.83 -0.14 3.12
CA SER A 204 -32.10 0.40 1.80
C SER A 204 -32.42 -0.76 0.86
N GLN A 205 -33.69 -0.85 0.48
CA GLN A 205 -34.10 -1.65 -0.68
C GLN A 205 -33.47 -1.00 -1.93
N ASN A 206 -32.21 -1.32 -2.20
CA ASN A 206 -31.57 -0.87 -3.42
C ASN A 206 -32.02 -1.78 -4.58
N SER A 207 -32.68 -1.20 -5.55
CA SER A 207 -33.14 -1.82 -6.80
C SER A 207 -32.02 -1.98 -7.86
N GLY A 208 -30.76 -1.80 -7.47
CA GLY A 208 -29.62 -1.93 -8.38
C GLY A 208 -29.31 -3.39 -8.73
N SER A 209 -28.85 -3.61 -9.97
CA SER A 209 -28.38 -4.93 -10.43
C SER A 209 -26.93 -5.14 -9.96
N PHE A 210 -26.74 -5.63 -8.74
CA PHE A 210 -25.43 -5.95 -8.19
C PHE A 210 -25.09 -7.44 -8.43
N VAL A 211 -23.81 -7.74 -8.75
CA VAL A 211 -23.34 -9.12 -8.92
C VAL A 211 -23.32 -9.87 -7.57
N ALA A 212 -23.13 -9.16 -6.48
CA ALA A 212 -23.22 -9.68 -5.11
C ALA A 212 -23.63 -8.60 -4.12
N ASN A 213 -24.31 -9.04 -3.05
CA ASN A 213 -24.69 -8.20 -1.91
C ASN A 213 -24.22 -8.84 -0.61
N GLY A 214 -23.63 -8.06 0.29
CA GLY A 214 -23.15 -8.50 1.59
C GLY A 214 -23.40 -7.46 2.67
N ASP A 215 -23.23 -7.89 3.93
CA ASP A 215 -23.27 -7.01 5.09
C ASP A 215 -21.85 -6.61 5.53
N ALA A 216 -20.85 -7.39 5.10
CA ALA A 216 -19.44 -7.10 5.29
C ALA A 216 -18.62 -7.57 4.08
N LEU A 217 -17.42 -7.01 3.92
CA LEU A 217 -16.45 -7.36 2.89
C LEU A 217 -15.05 -7.50 3.49
N ILE A 218 -14.37 -8.58 3.13
CA ILE A 218 -12.94 -8.76 3.33
C ILE A 218 -12.25 -8.69 1.97
N VAL A 219 -11.14 -7.94 1.90
CA VAL A 219 -10.24 -7.93 0.73
C VAL A 219 -8.91 -8.56 1.11
N ASP A 220 -8.44 -9.49 0.30
CA ASP A 220 -7.14 -10.14 0.37
C ASP A 220 -6.77 -10.67 1.79
N PRO A 221 -7.38 -11.76 2.25
CA PRO A 221 -7.13 -12.31 3.59
C PRO A 221 -5.77 -13.04 3.69
N GLY A 222 -4.76 -12.55 2.99
CA GLY A 222 -3.45 -13.17 2.90
C GLY A 222 -2.64 -12.97 4.18
N CYS A 223 -2.59 -13.98 5.03
CA CYS A 223 -1.74 -13.95 6.21
C CYS A 223 -1.04 -15.29 6.44
N SER A 224 0.14 -15.25 7.07
CA SER A 224 0.83 -16.46 7.46
C SER A 224 0.05 -17.22 8.57
N SER A 225 0.28 -18.51 8.68
CA SER A 225 -0.42 -19.38 9.66
C SER A 225 -0.31 -18.91 11.12
N ARG A 226 0.70 -18.09 11.43
CA ARG A 226 0.86 -17.47 12.76
C ARG A 226 -0.26 -16.50 13.11
N PHE A 227 -0.89 -15.90 12.08
CA PHE A 227 -1.96 -14.91 12.22
C PHE A 227 -3.36 -15.49 11.94
N HIS A 228 -3.46 -16.81 11.75
CA HIS A 228 -4.77 -17.46 11.54
C HIS A 228 -5.71 -17.31 12.74
N LYS A 229 -5.18 -17.17 13.96
CA LYS A 229 -5.98 -16.96 15.18
C LYS A 229 -6.63 -15.58 15.16
N GLU A 230 -5.87 -14.56 14.78
CA GLU A 230 -6.31 -13.17 14.64
C GLU A 230 -7.34 -13.07 13.51
N LEU A 231 -7.06 -13.65 12.34
CA LEU A 231 -8.02 -13.71 11.24
C LEU A 231 -9.32 -14.42 11.65
N LYS A 232 -9.22 -15.51 12.42
CA LYS A 232 -10.38 -16.20 12.97
C LYS A 232 -11.24 -15.27 13.84
N HIS A 233 -10.63 -14.49 14.73
CA HIS A 233 -11.36 -13.53 15.57
C HIS A 233 -12.08 -12.48 14.71
N ILE A 234 -11.37 -11.93 13.72
CA ILE A 234 -11.94 -10.96 12.78
C ILE A 234 -13.17 -11.55 12.08
N VAL A 235 -13.02 -12.70 11.43
CA VAL A 235 -14.10 -13.34 10.68
C VAL A 235 -15.29 -13.70 11.57
N SER A 236 -15.02 -14.15 12.81
CA SER A 236 -16.07 -14.53 13.76
C SER A 236 -16.88 -13.33 14.29
N ALA A 237 -16.31 -12.13 14.27
CA ALA A 237 -16.97 -10.89 14.67
C ALA A 237 -17.79 -10.26 13.52
N LEU A 238 -17.56 -10.69 12.28
CA LEU A 238 -18.25 -10.15 11.11
C LEU A 238 -19.62 -10.79 10.87
N PRO A 239 -20.54 -10.07 10.19
CA PRO A 239 -21.81 -10.62 9.75
C PRO A 239 -21.65 -11.88 8.88
N ARG A 240 -22.63 -12.79 8.96
CA ARG A 240 -22.62 -14.04 8.19
C ARG A 240 -22.65 -13.82 6.67
N LYS A 241 -23.36 -12.80 6.21
CA LYS A 241 -23.44 -12.44 4.80
C LYS A 241 -22.17 -11.70 4.37
N LEU A 242 -21.08 -12.46 4.31
CA LEU A 242 -19.72 -11.97 4.06
C LEU A 242 -19.35 -12.11 2.59
N LEU A 243 -18.88 -11.03 1.99
CA LEU A 243 -18.18 -11.05 0.71
C LEU A 243 -16.68 -11.14 0.95
N VAL A 244 -15.98 -11.88 0.10
CA VAL A 244 -14.52 -11.96 0.07
C VAL A 244 -14.06 -11.60 -1.34
N PHE A 245 -13.27 -10.56 -1.48
CA PHE A 245 -12.74 -10.12 -2.75
C PHE A 245 -11.24 -10.36 -2.79
N ILE A 246 -10.76 -10.99 -3.87
CA ILE A 246 -9.34 -11.28 -4.09
C ILE A 246 -8.83 -10.45 -5.26
N THR A 247 -7.80 -9.64 -5.00
CA THR A 247 -7.16 -8.84 -6.06
C THR A 247 -6.38 -9.72 -7.01
N HIS A 248 -5.61 -10.68 -6.51
CA HIS A 248 -4.84 -11.64 -7.31
C HIS A 248 -4.41 -12.86 -6.47
N HIS A 249 -3.73 -13.84 -7.09
CA HIS A 249 -3.52 -15.19 -6.55
C HIS A 249 -2.26 -15.36 -5.68
N HIS A 250 -1.43 -14.35 -5.45
CA HIS A 250 -0.21 -14.54 -4.69
C HIS A 250 -0.50 -15.00 -3.25
N PRO A 251 0.38 -15.83 -2.65
CA PRO A 251 0.11 -16.44 -1.34
C PRO A 251 -0.18 -15.43 -0.23
N ASP A 252 0.48 -14.28 -0.27
CA ASP A 252 0.29 -13.20 0.70
C ASP A 252 -1.04 -12.45 0.54
N HIS A 253 -1.88 -12.82 -0.45
CA HIS A 253 -3.25 -12.33 -0.63
C HIS A 253 -4.31 -13.42 -0.37
N VAL A 254 -3.94 -14.71 -0.52
CA VAL A 254 -4.90 -15.81 -0.48
C VAL A 254 -4.70 -16.82 0.65
N ASP A 255 -3.57 -16.83 1.36
CA ASP A 255 -3.23 -17.85 2.36
C ASP A 255 -4.25 -17.97 3.51
N GLY A 256 -5.04 -16.93 3.80
CA GLY A 256 -6.09 -16.96 4.81
C GLY A 256 -7.44 -17.46 4.34
N LEU A 257 -7.65 -17.71 3.05
CA LEU A 257 -8.93 -18.18 2.50
C LEU A 257 -9.42 -19.46 3.17
N SER A 258 -8.52 -20.40 3.44
CA SER A 258 -8.85 -21.64 4.14
C SER A 258 -9.40 -21.44 5.55
N VAL A 259 -9.07 -20.35 6.22
CA VAL A 259 -9.66 -19.98 7.52
C VAL A 259 -11.09 -19.49 7.33
N ILE A 260 -11.32 -18.64 6.35
CA ILE A 260 -12.63 -18.06 6.07
C ILE A 260 -13.63 -19.14 5.68
N GLN A 261 -13.31 -20.00 4.71
CA GLN A 261 -14.23 -21.04 4.26
C GLN A 261 -14.65 -22.03 5.37
N ARG A 262 -13.76 -22.27 6.36
CA ARG A 262 -14.08 -23.15 7.51
C ARG A 262 -15.00 -22.48 8.52
N LEU A 263 -14.89 -21.16 8.69
CA LEU A 263 -15.65 -20.40 9.69
C LEU A 263 -17.00 -19.93 9.13
N ASN A 264 -17.02 -19.56 7.88
CA ASN A 264 -18.19 -19.07 7.17
C ASN A 264 -18.31 -19.73 5.78
N PRO A 265 -18.87 -20.94 5.69
CA PRO A 265 -19.05 -21.64 4.44
C PRO A 265 -19.99 -20.94 3.46
N ASP A 266 -20.80 -20.01 3.95
CA ASP A 266 -21.78 -19.23 3.15
C ASP A 266 -21.11 -17.95 2.56
N ALA A 267 -19.85 -17.68 2.87
CA ALA A 267 -19.14 -16.54 2.31
C ALA A 267 -19.03 -16.62 0.78
N ILE A 268 -19.29 -15.51 0.11
CA ILE A 268 -19.23 -15.40 -1.35
C ILE A 268 -17.84 -14.88 -1.75
N LEU A 269 -17.07 -15.72 -2.46
CA LEU A 269 -15.78 -15.33 -3.02
C LEU A 269 -15.96 -14.68 -4.38
N LEU A 270 -15.37 -13.52 -4.57
CA LEU A 270 -15.30 -12.75 -5.80
C LEU A 270 -13.86 -12.71 -6.30
N ALA A 271 -13.59 -13.24 -7.47
CA ALA A 271 -12.25 -13.23 -8.05
C ALA A 271 -12.29 -13.39 -9.57
N HIS A 272 -11.26 -12.90 -10.24
CA HIS A 272 -11.07 -13.14 -11.67
C HIS A 272 -10.73 -14.62 -11.96
N GLU A 273 -11.18 -15.16 -13.09
CA GLU A 273 -10.95 -16.58 -13.45
C GLU A 273 -9.45 -16.93 -13.46
N ASN A 274 -8.58 -16.08 -14.03
CA ASN A 274 -7.15 -16.33 -14.08
C ASN A 274 -6.51 -16.38 -12.68
N THR A 275 -7.04 -15.64 -11.73
CA THR A 275 -6.67 -15.71 -10.31
C THR A 275 -7.07 -17.07 -9.74
N MET A 276 -8.33 -17.49 -9.91
CA MET A 276 -8.83 -18.75 -9.34
C MET A 276 -8.21 -20.00 -9.94
N ARG A 277 -7.76 -19.97 -11.19
CA ARG A 277 -7.00 -21.08 -11.81
C ARG A 277 -5.67 -21.37 -11.07
N ARG A 278 -5.13 -20.40 -10.31
CA ARG A 278 -3.87 -20.51 -9.59
C ARG A 278 -4.03 -20.66 -8.07
N VAL A 279 -5.22 -20.37 -7.54
CA VAL A 279 -5.57 -20.63 -6.13
C VAL A 279 -5.71 -22.13 -5.92
N ARG A 280 -5.05 -22.65 -4.88
CA ARG A 280 -5.10 -24.09 -4.59
C ARG A 280 -6.47 -24.49 -4.04
N LYS A 281 -6.92 -25.70 -4.36
CA LYS A 281 -8.18 -26.25 -3.82
C LYS A 281 -8.21 -26.34 -2.31
N ASP A 282 -7.05 -26.51 -1.67
CA ASP A 282 -6.91 -26.54 -0.20
C ASP A 282 -7.15 -25.17 0.41
N ASP A 283 -6.86 -24.08 -0.32
CA ASP A 283 -7.10 -22.72 0.14
C ASP A 283 -8.58 -22.35 -0.05
N TRP A 284 -9.19 -22.74 -1.18
CA TRP A 284 -10.61 -22.53 -1.42
C TRP A 284 -11.20 -23.64 -2.29
N SER A 285 -12.13 -24.42 -1.71
CA SER A 285 -12.82 -25.55 -2.37
C SER A 285 -14.31 -25.28 -2.65
N LEU A 286 -14.84 -24.17 -2.16
CA LEU A 286 -16.21 -23.75 -2.41
C LEU A 286 -16.33 -23.08 -3.80
N GLY A 287 -17.56 -22.84 -4.21
CA GLY A 287 -17.81 -22.03 -5.41
C GLY A 287 -17.32 -20.60 -5.27
N TYR A 288 -17.15 -19.92 -6.40
CA TYR A 288 -16.84 -18.50 -6.45
C TYR A 288 -17.63 -17.80 -7.56
N THR A 289 -17.81 -16.50 -7.43
CA THR A 289 -18.37 -15.65 -8.47
C THR A 289 -17.23 -15.10 -9.31
N SER A 290 -17.20 -15.51 -10.60
CA SER A 290 -16.22 -14.98 -11.55
C SER A 290 -16.58 -13.54 -11.92
N ILE A 291 -15.60 -12.67 -11.87
CA ILE A 291 -15.71 -11.24 -12.17
C ILE A 291 -14.71 -10.88 -13.26
N VAL A 292 -15.07 -9.92 -14.12
CA VAL A 292 -14.26 -9.51 -15.28
C VAL A 292 -13.97 -8.00 -15.30
N GLY A 293 -14.60 -7.22 -14.39
CA GLY A 293 -14.48 -5.77 -14.28
C GLY A 293 -15.69 -5.03 -14.88
N GLY A 294 -16.06 -3.94 -14.21
CA GLY A 294 -17.26 -3.15 -14.51
C GLY A 294 -18.47 -3.52 -13.67
N GLU A 295 -18.48 -4.70 -13.05
CA GLU A 295 -19.55 -5.12 -12.14
C GLU A 295 -19.51 -4.31 -10.85
N GLU A 296 -20.66 -4.23 -10.19
CA GLU A 296 -20.82 -3.56 -8.93
C GLU A 296 -21.29 -4.52 -7.84
N ILE A 297 -20.80 -4.28 -6.62
CA ILE A 297 -21.24 -4.98 -5.40
C ILE A 297 -21.76 -3.97 -4.38
N TYR A 298 -22.62 -4.46 -3.52
CA TYR A 298 -23.22 -3.67 -2.44
C TYR A 298 -22.88 -4.30 -1.09
N VAL A 299 -22.34 -3.49 -0.17
CA VAL A 299 -21.88 -3.95 1.15
C VAL A 299 -22.38 -2.98 2.22
N GLY A 300 -23.33 -3.42 3.04
CA GLY A 300 -23.77 -2.67 4.21
C GLY A 300 -24.11 -1.19 3.97
N GLY A 301 -24.78 -0.86 2.87
CA GLY A 301 -25.12 0.52 2.53
C GLY A 301 -24.09 1.22 1.61
N GLN A 302 -22.97 0.58 1.30
CA GLN A 302 -21.91 1.15 0.48
C GLN A 302 -21.81 0.43 -0.87
N GLN A 303 -21.44 1.17 -1.91
CA GLN A 303 -21.36 0.68 -3.28
C GLN A 303 -19.93 0.65 -3.76
N PHE A 304 -19.54 -0.45 -4.40
CA PHE A 304 -18.22 -0.66 -4.94
C PHE A 304 -18.29 -1.12 -6.38
N ARG A 305 -17.35 -0.64 -7.21
CA ARG A 305 -17.16 -1.09 -8.58
C ARG A 305 -15.89 -1.92 -8.69
N LEU A 306 -15.99 -3.08 -9.31
CA LEU A 306 -14.90 -3.99 -9.60
C LEU A 306 -14.16 -3.50 -10.86
N ILE A 307 -12.84 -3.40 -10.81
CA ILE A 307 -12.03 -2.88 -11.90
C ILE A 307 -11.05 -3.97 -12.35
N PHE A 308 -11.10 -4.37 -13.60
CA PHE A 308 -10.05 -5.23 -14.17
C PHE A 308 -8.77 -4.40 -14.34
N ALA A 309 -7.70 -4.85 -13.72
CA ALA A 309 -6.46 -4.09 -13.54
C ALA A 309 -5.22 -4.93 -13.86
N PRO A 310 -5.12 -5.53 -15.07
CA PRO A 310 -4.00 -6.38 -15.42
C PRO A 310 -2.68 -5.61 -15.47
N GLY A 311 -1.57 -6.34 -15.43
CA GLY A 311 -0.22 -5.79 -15.51
C GLY A 311 0.70 -6.37 -14.45
N HIS A 312 0.30 -6.38 -13.17
CA HIS A 312 1.00 -7.12 -12.13
C HIS A 312 0.87 -8.64 -12.35
N THR A 313 -0.36 -9.10 -12.56
CA THR A 313 -0.73 -10.42 -13.09
C THR A 313 -1.84 -10.27 -14.11
N ASP A 314 -2.13 -11.34 -14.90
CA ASP A 314 -3.19 -11.35 -15.91
C ASP A 314 -4.62 -11.46 -15.36
N GLY A 315 -4.78 -11.75 -14.08
CA GLY A 315 -6.06 -11.82 -13.37
C GLY A 315 -6.19 -10.79 -12.26
N HIS A 316 -5.32 -9.75 -12.25
CA HIS A 316 -5.33 -8.75 -11.20
C HIS A 316 -6.57 -7.85 -11.29
N MET A 317 -7.18 -7.62 -10.15
CA MET A 317 -8.37 -6.78 -9.97
C MET A 317 -8.11 -5.66 -8.96
N ALA A 318 -8.81 -4.55 -9.10
CA ALA A 318 -8.89 -3.47 -8.14
C ALA A 318 -10.33 -3.23 -7.71
N LEU A 319 -10.54 -2.53 -6.60
CA LEU A 319 -11.86 -2.25 -6.05
C LEU A 319 -12.03 -0.75 -5.82
N PHE A 320 -12.99 -0.15 -6.50
CA PHE A 320 -13.30 1.27 -6.38
C PHE A 320 -14.49 1.49 -5.44
N HIS A 321 -14.25 2.15 -4.32
CA HIS A 321 -15.28 2.54 -3.37
C HIS A 321 -15.95 3.84 -3.84
N ILE A 322 -17.18 3.75 -4.34
CA ILE A 322 -17.88 4.86 -4.99
C ILE A 322 -18.15 6.00 -4.01
N ASN A 323 -18.58 5.68 -2.78
CA ASN A 323 -18.97 6.69 -1.79
C ASN A 323 -17.79 7.58 -1.36
N THR A 324 -16.59 7.04 -1.17
CA THR A 324 -15.41 7.78 -0.73
C THR A 324 -14.46 8.15 -1.87
N HIS A 325 -14.73 7.69 -3.11
CA HIS A 325 -13.82 7.81 -4.24
C HIS A 325 -12.43 7.27 -3.94
N SER A 326 -12.29 6.21 -3.14
CA SER A 326 -11.03 5.56 -2.86
C SER A 326 -10.86 4.28 -3.67
N LEU A 327 -9.61 3.94 -4.00
CA LEU A 327 -9.29 2.80 -4.84
C LEU A 327 -8.36 1.84 -4.11
N VAL A 328 -8.82 0.60 -3.88
CA VAL A 328 -7.97 -0.51 -3.47
C VAL A 328 -7.25 -1.00 -4.72
N VAL A 329 -5.92 -0.83 -4.75
CA VAL A 329 -5.11 -1.02 -5.96
C VAL A 329 -4.43 -2.38 -6.04
N GLY A 330 -4.64 -3.27 -5.07
CA GLY A 330 -3.89 -4.53 -5.01
C GLY A 330 -2.39 -4.26 -4.98
N ASP A 331 -1.64 -5.02 -5.77
CA ASP A 331 -0.20 -4.88 -5.97
C ASP A 331 0.18 -4.07 -7.22
N HIS A 332 -0.78 -3.35 -7.81
CA HIS A 332 -0.46 -2.41 -8.88
C HIS A 332 0.47 -1.29 -8.39
N CYS A 333 0.18 -0.75 -7.20
CA CYS A 333 1.02 0.18 -6.47
C CYS A 333 1.25 -0.33 -5.05
N VAL A 334 2.47 -0.16 -4.54
CA VAL A 334 2.82 -0.49 -3.14
C VAL A 334 3.27 0.78 -2.42
N GLY A 335 3.11 0.84 -1.11
CA GLY A 335 3.35 2.05 -0.33
C GLY A 335 4.82 2.48 -0.24
N TYR A 336 5.77 1.66 -0.70
CA TYR A 336 7.21 1.96 -0.73
C TYR A 336 7.90 1.21 -1.86
N GLY A 337 8.65 1.93 -2.69
CA GLY A 337 9.37 1.36 -3.82
C GLY A 337 8.50 1.21 -5.07
N SER A 338 8.77 0.20 -5.89
CA SER A 338 8.03 -0.09 -7.12
C SER A 338 7.41 -1.47 -7.08
N ALA A 339 6.20 -1.60 -7.58
CA ALA A 339 5.53 -2.90 -7.74
C ALA A 339 6.35 -3.83 -8.65
N LEU A 340 6.40 -5.11 -8.30
CA LEU A 340 6.95 -6.16 -9.15
C LEU A 340 5.86 -6.60 -10.13
N LEU A 341 6.20 -6.88 -11.38
CA LEU A 341 5.30 -7.52 -12.34
C LEU A 341 5.67 -8.99 -12.44
N ASP A 342 4.71 -9.88 -12.19
CA ASP A 342 4.95 -11.32 -12.21
C ASP A 342 4.85 -11.88 -13.64
N ILE A 343 5.98 -11.94 -14.31
CA ILE A 343 6.06 -12.45 -15.68
C ILE A 343 5.59 -13.89 -15.83
N HIS A 344 5.60 -14.69 -14.75
CA HIS A 344 5.18 -16.09 -14.77
C HIS A 344 3.66 -16.24 -14.69
N SER A 345 3.00 -15.21 -14.17
CA SER A 345 1.54 -15.15 -14.05
C SER A 345 0.92 -14.11 -14.99
N GLY A 346 1.53 -13.94 -16.16
CA GLY A 346 1.02 -13.04 -17.19
C GLY A 346 1.25 -11.55 -16.92
N GLY A 347 2.18 -11.21 -16.04
CA GLY A 347 2.60 -9.82 -15.83
C GLY A 347 3.04 -9.19 -17.15
N ASN A 348 2.52 -8.01 -17.47
CA ASN A 348 2.69 -7.34 -18.76
C ASN A 348 2.89 -5.84 -18.60
N MET A 349 3.86 -5.27 -19.31
CA MET A 349 4.17 -3.85 -19.17
C MET A 349 3.16 -2.94 -19.87
N ALA A 350 2.64 -3.35 -21.04
CA ALA A 350 1.63 -2.56 -21.76
C ALA A 350 0.32 -2.48 -20.95
N ASP A 351 -0.14 -3.63 -20.41
CA ASP A 351 -1.31 -3.68 -19.55
C ASP A 351 -1.11 -2.85 -18.27
N TYR A 352 0.10 -2.89 -17.69
CA TYR A 352 0.43 -2.10 -16.51
C TYR A 352 0.33 -0.59 -16.78
N PHE A 353 0.86 -0.11 -17.91
CA PHE A 353 0.71 1.28 -18.32
C PHE A 353 -0.77 1.65 -18.50
N GLN A 354 -1.52 0.84 -19.26
CA GLN A 354 -2.94 1.09 -19.51
C GLN A 354 -3.76 1.13 -18.21
N THR A 355 -3.53 0.17 -17.30
CA THR A 355 -4.18 0.15 -15.98
C THR A 355 -3.84 1.40 -15.16
N THR A 356 -2.57 1.86 -15.22
CA THR A 356 -2.18 3.09 -14.51
C THR A 356 -2.92 4.32 -15.06
N TYR A 357 -3.08 4.43 -16.38
CA TYR A 357 -3.88 5.50 -17.00
C TYR A 357 -5.35 5.40 -16.63
N ASN A 358 -5.93 4.20 -16.67
CA ASN A 358 -7.31 4.00 -16.24
C ASN A 358 -7.53 4.44 -14.78
N PHE A 359 -6.55 4.21 -13.89
CA PHE A 359 -6.62 4.68 -12.51
C PHE A 359 -6.51 6.20 -12.40
N LEU A 360 -5.70 6.85 -13.24
CA LEU A 360 -5.65 8.31 -13.30
C LEU A 360 -6.98 8.90 -13.76
N ASP A 361 -7.62 8.30 -14.77
CA ASP A 361 -8.91 8.76 -15.32
C ASP A 361 -10.07 8.56 -14.33
N LEU A 362 -9.99 7.53 -13.46
CA LEU A 362 -10.93 7.35 -12.34
C LEU A 362 -10.83 8.47 -11.30
N ALA A 363 -9.73 9.21 -11.29
CA ALA A 363 -9.46 10.31 -10.37
C ALA A 363 -9.74 9.96 -8.88
N PRO A 364 -9.19 8.88 -8.33
CA PRO A 364 -9.46 8.49 -6.95
C PRO A 364 -8.94 9.55 -5.98
N ARG A 365 -9.55 9.63 -4.81
CA ARG A 365 -9.15 10.54 -3.72
C ARG A 365 -8.08 9.95 -2.82
N ALA A 366 -7.98 8.61 -2.77
CA ALA A 366 -6.96 7.87 -2.05
C ALA A 366 -6.66 6.56 -2.77
N LEU A 367 -5.40 6.09 -2.70
CA LEU A 367 -5.01 4.74 -3.09
C LEU A 367 -4.75 3.91 -1.84
N ILE A 368 -5.37 2.75 -1.77
CA ILE A 368 -5.25 1.80 -0.67
C ILE A 368 -4.46 0.60 -1.19
N PRO A 369 -3.13 0.54 -0.95
CA PRO A 369 -2.29 -0.57 -1.38
C PRO A 369 -2.44 -1.75 -0.44
N MET A 370 -2.13 -2.96 -0.94
CA MET A 370 -2.09 -4.13 -0.07
C MET A 370 -0.81 -4.20 0.77
N HIS A 371 0.22 -3.44 0.41
CA HIS A 371 1.46 -3.30 1.18
C HIS A 371 1.78 -1.83 1.42
N GLY A 372 2.01 -1.48 2.70
CA GLY A 372 2.33 -0.10 3.09
C GLY A 372 1.10 0.74 3.41
N ARG A 373 1.33 2.04 3.57
CA ARG A 373 0.31 3.01 4.00
C ARG A 373 -0.60 3.45 2.86
N VAL A 374 -1.78 3.91 3.22
CA VAL A 374 -2.69 4.61 2.29
C VAL A 374 -1.96 5.82 1.69
N ASN A 375 -2.09 5.99 0.39
CA ASN A 375 -1.56 7.15 -0.31
C ASN A 375 -2.66 8.21 -0.51
N LEU A 376 -2.40 9.40 0.03
CA LEU A 376 -3.32 10.53 -0.01
C LEU A 376 -3.15 11.41 -1.27
N TRP A 377 -2.14 11.12 -2.09
CA TRP A 377 -1.81 11.85 -3.31
C TRP A 377 -1.80 10.91 -4.53
N PRO A 378 -2.98 10.41 -4.95
CA PRO A 378 -3.11 9.37 -5.97
C PRO A 378 -2.45 9.72 -7.28
N LYS A 379 -2.71 10.92 -7.79
CA LYS A 379 -2.19 11.36 -9.09
C LYS A 379 -0.68 11.50 -9.07
N HIS A 380 -0.14 12.09 -8.00
CA HIS A 380 1.30 12.15 -7.79
C HIS A 380 1.93 10.75 -7.80
N MET A 381 1.35 9.82 -7.03
CA MET A 381 1.88 8.45 -6.94
C MET A 381 1.82 7.72 -8.28
N LEU A 382 0.67 7.74 -8.97
CA LEU A 382 0.48 7.06 -10.25
C LEU A 382 1.42 7.65 -11.33
N CYS A 383 1.54 8.97 -11.43
CA CYS A 383 2.48 9.62 -12.34
C CYS A 383 3.94 9.29 -12.02
N GLN A 384 4.30 9.18 -10.73
CA GLN A 384 5.64 8.75 -10.33
C GLN A 384 5.93 7.32 -10.76
N TYR A 385 4.95 6.41 -10.67
CA TYR A 385 5.08 5.04 -11.15
C TYR A 385 5.27 5.00 -12.68
N LEU A 386 4.48 5.77 -13.44
CA LEU A 386 4.66 5.91 -14.89
C LEU A 386 6.07 6.43 -15.23
N LYS A 387 6.50 7.50 -14.55
CA LYS A 387 7.85 8.07 -14.75
C LYS A 387 8.93 7.02 -14.52
N ASN A 388 8.88 6.33 -13.37
CA ASN A 388 9.87 5.32 -13.03
C ASN A 388 9.94 4.20 -14.08
N ARG A 389 8.79 3.77 -14.63
CA ARG A 389 8.74 2.77 -15.70
C ARG A 389 9.33 3.30 -17.00
N ARG A 390 9.00 4.52 -17.42
CA ARG A 390 9.52 5.15 -18.63
C ARG A 390 11.01 5.43 -18.55
N ASP A 391 11.51 5.93 -17.43
CA ASP A 391 12.94 6.15 -17.20
C ASP A 391 13.70 4.81 -17.27
N ARG A 392 13.11 3.74 -16.74
CA ARG A 392 13.68 2.41 -16.83
C ARG A 392 13.69 1.89 -18.26
N GLU A 393 12.60 2.05 -18.99
CA GLU A 393 12.50 1.66 -20.41
C GLU A 393 13.52 2.40 -21.28
N SER A 394 13.65 3.71 -21.07
CA SER A 394 14.67 4.53 -21.75
C SER A 394 16.10 4.04 -21.43
N SER A 395 16.36 3.63 -20.18
CA SER A 395 17.65 3.09 -19.78
C SER A 395 17.93 1.73 -20.44
N VAL A 396 16.91 0.88 -20.58
CA VAL A 396 16.99 -0.41 -21.28
C VAL A 396 17.27 -0.18 -22.78
N LEU A 397 16.52 0.73 -23.42
CA LEU A 397 16.73 1.05 -24.84
C LEU A 397 18.16 1.56 -25.10
N LYS A 398 18.63 2.51 -24.28
CA LYS A 398 20.03 3.01 -24.36
C LYS A 398 21.06 1.90 -24.20
N ALA A 399 20.83 0.93 -23.31
CA ALA A 399 21.75 -0.21 -23.16
C ALA A 399 21.78 -1.09 -24.41
N ILE A 400 20.64 -1.25 -25.09
CA ILE A 400 20.54 -1.97 -26.37
C ILE A 400 21.26 -1.20 -27.48
N GLU A 401 21.02 0.11 -27.62
CA GLU A 401 21.68 0.99 -28.59
C GLU A 401 23.21 0.99 -28.43
N ASN A 402 23.70 0.86 -27.18
CA ASN A 402 25.12 0.74 -26.87
C ASN A 402 25.69 -0.70 -27.06
N GLY A 403 24.96 -1.58 -27.74
CA GLY A 403 25.42 -2.90 -28.13
C GLY A 403 25.08 -4.04 -27.18
N GLY A 404 24.20 -3.81 -26.17
CA GLY A 404 23.67 -4.87 -25.31
C GLY A 404 22.72 -5.78 -26.10
N THR A 405 23.10 -7.04 -26.33
CA THR A 405 22.31 -8.00 -27.12
C THR A 405 21.70 -9.12 -26.29
N THR A 406 22.19 -9.33 -25.08
CA THR A 406 21.72 -10.37 -24.17
C THR A 406 21.05 -9.77 -22.93
N LEU A 407 20.19 -10.55 -22.27
CA LEU A 407 19.57 -10.13 -21.03
C LEU A 407 20.63 -9.73 -19.96
N PHE A 408 21.74 -10.48 -19.90
CA PHE A 408 22.80 -10.19 -18.95
C PHE A 408 23.52 -8.86 -19.26
N ASP A 409 23.82 -8.57 -20.53
CA ASP A 409 24.49 -7.31 -20.92
C ASP A 409 23.61 -6.10 -20.53
N ILE A 410 22.31 -6.18 -20.84
CA ILE A 410 21.37 -5.10 -20.51
C ILE A 410 21.22 -4.93 -18.99
N VAL A 411 21.00 -6.03 -18.24
CA VAL A 411 20.88 -5.97 -16.78
C VAL A 411 22.16 -5.42 -16.14
N SER A 412 23.32 -5.89 -16.58
CA SER A 412 24.62 -5.45 -16.02
C SER A 412 24.89 -3.96 -16.27
N THR A 413 24.39 -3.41 -17.36
CA THR A 413 24.50 -1.97 -17.69
C THR A 413 23.48 -1.14 -16.90
N VAL A 414 22.21 -1.50 -16.98
CA VAL A 414 21.11 -0.72 -16.37
C VAL A 414 21.16 -0.76 -14.84
N TYR A 415 21.63 -1.86 -14.27
CA TYR A 415 21.68 -2.08 -12.82
C TYR A 415 23.13 -2.18 -12.28
N GLU A 416 24.09 -1.57 -12.94
CA GLU A 416 25.51 -1.60 -12.55
C GLU A 416 25.74 -1.21 -11.09
N LYS A 417 25.04 -0.16 -10.62
CA LYS A 417 25.17 0.39 -9.25
C LYS A 417 24.29 -0.32 -8.22
N VAL A 418 23.48 -1.30 -8.65
CA VAL A 418 22.57 -2.05 -7.78
C VAL A 418 23.23 -3.34 -7.31
N ASP A 419 22.96 -3.73 -6.05
CA ASP A 419 23.45 -5.00 -5.50
C ASP A 419 23.11 -6.16 -6.46
N ARG A 420 24.11 -6.95 -6.79
CA ARG A 420 23.97 -8.06 -7.76
C ARG A 420 22.98 -9.14 -7.33
N ARG A 421 22.64 -9.22 -6.04
CA ARG A 421 21.55 -10.09 -5.54
C ARG A 421 20.19 -9.68 -6.11
N LEU A 422 20.00 -8.41 -6.42
CA LEU A 422 18.79 -7.87 -7.00
C LEU A 422 18.74 -7.97 -8.54
N TRP A 423 19.80 -8.47 -9.19
CA TRP A 423 19.81 -8.61 -10.65
C TRP A 423 18.84 -9.68 -11.15
N ILE A 424 18.50 -10.68 -10.33
CA ILE A 424 17.49 -11.69 -10.70
C ILE A 424 16.11 -11.04 -10.86
N PRO A 425 15.51 -10.38 -9.84
CA PRO A 425 14.24 -9.69 -10.03
C PRO A 425 14.35 -8.55 -11.06
N ALA A 426 15.49 -7.88 -11.17
CA ALA A 426 15.73 -6.87 -12.19
C ALA A 426 15.68 -7.45 -13.62
N SER A 427 16.11 -8.69 -13.82
CA SER A 427 16.08 -9.35 -15.11
C SER A 427 14.64 -9.54 -15.64
N PHE A 428 13.69 -9.80 -14.76
CA PHE A 428 12.28 -9.89 -15.12
C PHE A 428 11.73 -8.54 -15.61
N ASN A 429 12.08 -7.45 -14.90
CA ASN A 429 11.71 -6.10 -15.35
C ASN A 429 12.32 -5.74 -16.70
N VAL A 430 13.62 -6.01 -16.90
CA VAL A 430 14.31 -5.76 -18.20
C VAL A 430 13.61 -6.53 -19.31
N ARG A 431 13.26 -7.79 -19.07
CA ARG A 431 12.58 -8.63 -20.05
C ARG A 431 11.24 -8.03 -20.47
N LEU A 432 10.41 -7.60 -19.50
CA LEU A 432 9.12 -6.94 -19.75
C LEU A 432 9.27 -5.63 -20.53
N HIS A 433 10.31 -4.83 -20.24
CA HIS A 433 10.60 -3.61 -21.00
C HIS A 433 11.05 -3.91 -22.43
N VAL A 434 11.91 -4.92 -22.66
CA VAL A 434 12.32 -5.32 -24.02
C VAL A 434 11.12 -5.87 -24.81
N GLU A 435 10.25 -6.67 -24.19
CA GLU A 435 9.00 -7.15 -24.80
C GLU A 435 8.09 -5.99 -25.18
N HIS A 436 7.93 -4.99 -24.31
CA HIS A 436 7.12 -3.81 -24.58
C HIS A 436 7.72 -2.93 -25.71
N LEU A 437 9.04 -2.72 -25.72
CA LEU A 437 9.73 -2.02 -26.80
C LEU A 437 9.57 -2.75 -28.15
N ALA A 438 9.60 -4.10 -28.13
CA ALA A 438 9.34 -4.91 -29.32
C ALA A 438 7.92 -4.71 -29.85
N GLN A 439 6.93 -4.73 -28.97
CA GLN A 439 5.52 -4.49 -29.33
C GLN A 439 5.30 -3.10 -29.92
N GLN A 440 6.06 -2.11 -29.47
CA GLN A 440 6.02 -0.73 -29.98
C GLN A 440 6.87 -0.49 -31.25
N HIS A 441 7.55 -1.52 -31.77
CA HIS A 441 8.51 -1.40 -32.87
C HIS A 441 9.65 -0.38 -32.61
N LYS A 442 10.06 -0.22 -31.34
CA LYS A 442 11.10 0.71 -30.91
C LYS A 442 12.49 0.10 -30.75
N LEU A 443 12.62 -1.21 -30.97
CA LEU A 443 13.93 -1.87 -30.91
C LEU A 443 14.78 -1.46 -32.15
N PRO A 444 16.11 -1.20 -31.99
CA PRO A 444 16.98 -0.89 -33.09
C PRO A 444 17.02 -2.01 -34.14
N GLU A 445 17.20 -1.67 -35.44
CA GLU A 445 17.20 -2.62 -36.56
C GLU A 445 18.20 -3.77 -36.39
N GLY A 446 19.33 -3.55 -35.74
CA GLY A 446 20.34 -4.59 -35.47
C GLY A 446 20.03 -5.51 -34.28
N PHE A 447 18.95 -5.27 -33.52
CA PHE A 447 18.60 -6.06 -32.34
C PHE A 447 17.67 -7.22 -32.70
N SER A 448 18.13 -8.46 -32.42
CA SER A 448 17.30 -9.63 -32.65
C SER A 448 16.53 -10.04 -31.40
N PHE A 449 15.23 -9.73 -31.34
CA PHE A 449 14.37 -10.12 -30.23
C PHE A 449 14.32 -11.63 -29.98
N PRO A 450 14.21 -12.54 -31.01
CA PRO A 450 14.27 -13.98 -30.77
C PRO A 450 15.58 -14.43 -30.12
N LYS A 451 16.75 -13.93 -30.59
CA LYS A 451 18.04 -14.24 -29.98
C LYS A 451 18.13 -13.73 -28.52
N PHE A 452 17.60 -12.55 -28.26
CA PHE A 452 17.50 -12.05 -26.90
C PHE A 452 16.70 -12.99 -25.99
N GLN A 453 15.53 -13.50 -26.44
CA GLN A 453 14.69 -14.42 -25.68
C GLN A 453 15.44 -15.72 -25.30
N GLU A 454 16.29 -16.24 -26.18
CA GLU A 454 17.12 -17.41 -25.89
C GLU A 454 18.10 -17.16 -24.71
N THR A 455 18.53 -15.91 -24.50
CA THR A 455 19.44 -15.54 -23.42
C THR A 455 18.75 -15.37 -22.05
N CYS A 456 17.42 -15.37 -22.00
CA CYS A 456 16.65 -15.01 -20.80
C CYS A 456 16.60 -16.09 -19.71
N ARG A 457 17.10 -17.28 -19.94
CA ARG A 457 17.06 -18.40 -18.99
C ARG A 457 18.48 -18.82 -18.55
N VAL A 458 18.96 -19.91 -19.12
CA VAL A 458 20.24 -20.52 -18.72
C VAL A 458 21.43 -19.58 -18.92
N HIS A 459 21.48 -18.90 -20.06
CA HIS A 459 22.59 -17.98 -20.34
C HIS A 459 22.70 -16.85 -19.28
N PHE A 460 21.57 -16.21 -18.95
CA PHE A 460 21.53 -15.18 -17.90
C PHE A 460 21.97 -15.74 -16.55
N ALA A 461 21.44 -16.90 -16.14
CA ALA A 461 21.76 -17.52 -14.85
C ALA A 461 23.25 -17.83 -14.72
N VAL A 462 23.85 -18.42 -15.75
CA VAL A 462 25.31 -18.73 -15.76
C VAL A 462 26.16 -17.46 -15.66
N LYS A 463 25.86 -16.46 -16.47
CA LYS A 463 26.59 -15.17 -16.45
C LYS A 463 26.43 -14.45 -15.10
N TRP A 464 25.21 -14.45 -14.54
CA TRP A 464 24.94 -13.86 -13.24
C TRP A 464 25.71 -14.57 -12.12
N ILE A 465 25.69 -15.93 -12.05
CA ILE A 465 26.45 -16.70 -11.06
C ILE A 465 27.93 -16.36 -11.15
N TYR A 466 28.50 -16.32 -12.36
CA TYR A 466 29.89 -15.96 -12.55
C TYR A 466 30.19 -14.54 -12.06
N ALA A 467 29.38 -13.56 -12.44
CA ALA A 467 29.56 -12.17 -12.01
C ALA A 467 29.40 -12.00 -10.49
N TYR A 468 28.41 -12.68 -9.89
CA TYR A 468 28.18 -12.66 -8.46
C TYR A 468 29.32 -13.32 -7.67
N SER A 469 29.80 -14.46 -8.13
CA SER A 469 30.92 -15.15 -7.51
C SER A 469 32.23 -14.32 -7.54
N ARG A 470 32.55 -13.67 -8.67
CA ARG A 470 33.68 -12.74 -8.77
C ARG A 470 33.53 -11.55 -7.81
N TYR A 471 32.35 -10.97 -7.73
CA TYR A 471 32.09 -9.86 -6.80
C TYR A 471 32.26 -10.32 -5.35
N TRP A 472 31.72 -11.46 -4.97
CA TRP A 472 31.82 -12.01 -3.62
C TRP A 472 33.30 -12.32 -3.26
N ILE A 473 34.05 -12.90 -4.18
CA ILE A 473 35.47 -13.15 -4.03
C ILE A 473 36.21 -11.82 -3.82
N SER A 474 35.97 -10.82 -4.65
CA SER A 474 36.71 -9.53 -4.57
C SER A 474 36.38 -8.76 -3.28
N THR A 475 35.18 -8.87 -2.75
CA THR A 475 34.73 -8.15 -1.52
C THR A 475 35.09 -8.86 -0.23
N LYS A 476 35.17 -10.19 -0.22
CA LYS A 476 35.44 -11.00 0.99
C LYS A 476 36.89 -11.47 1.10
N PHE A 477 37.63 -11.60 -0.03
CA PHE A 477 38.95 -12.24 -0.07
C PHE A 477 40.17 -11.31 0.04
N THR A 478 40.00 -10.05 0.33
CA THR A 478 41.15 -9.23 0.78
C THR A 478 41.73 -9.72 2.12
N LYS A 479 41.16 -10.74 2.77
CA LYS A 479 41.59 -11.22 4.10
C LYS A 479 41.77 -12.75 4.29
N ILE A 480 41.49 -13.63 3.34
CA ILE A 480 41.63 -15.09 3.59
C ILE A 480 42.21 -15.86 2.37
N ARG A 481 43.40 -16.45 2.55
CA ARG A 481 44.01 -17.44 1.66
C ARG A 481 43.37 -18.83 1.91
N THR A 482 42.39 -19.26 1.17
CA THR A 482 42.08 -20.69 0.99
C THR A 482 41.06 -20.95 -0.13
N LEU A 483 41.57 -21.37 -1.28
CA LEU A 483 40.81 -21.76 -2.48
C LEU A 483 40.02 -23.06 -2.35
N LYS A 484 40.15 -23.82 -1.25
CA LYS A 484 39.59 -25.17 -1.09
C LYS A 484 38.10 -25.23 -0.67
N ILE A 485 37.50 -24.10 -0.24
CA ILE A 485 36.07 -24.05 0.22
C ILE A 485 35.14 -23.60 -0.91
N ILE A 486 35.68 -23.02 -1.98
CA ILE A 486 34.89 -22.36 -3.04
C ILE A 486 34.29 -23.36 -4.03
N MET A 487 34.99 -24.44 -4.35
CA MET A 487 34.53 -25.44 -5.31
C MET A 487 33.24 -26.17 -4.88
N PRO A 488 33.04 -26.58 -3.62
CA PRO A 488 31.78 -27.19 -3.18
C PRO A 488 30.57 -26.22 -3.22
N ILE A 489 30.80 -24.94 -2.93
CA ILE A 489 29.73 -23.92 -2.95
C ILE A 489 29.28 -23.61 -4.39
N LEU A 490 30.23 -23.52 -5.32
CA LEU A 490 29.93 -23.37 -6.74
C LEU A 490 29.17 -24.58 -7.29
N ILE A 491 29.55 -25.80 -6.88
CA ILE A 491 28.87 -27.03 -7.29
C ILE A 491 27.46 -27.09 -6.68
N ALA A 492 27.27 -26.69 -5.43
CA ALA A 492 25.96 -26.63 -4.79
C ALA A 492 25.05 -25.57 -5.46
N CYS A 493 25.59 -24.39 -5.80
CA CYS A 493 24.86 -23.38 -6.56
C CYS A 493 24.49 -23.86 -7.96
N PHE A 494 25.39 -24.57 -8.67
CA PHE A 494 25.09 -25.18 -9.96
C PHE A 494 24.01 -26.25 -9.84
N ALA A 495 24.05 -27.10 -8.81
CA ALA A 495 23.02 -28.10 -8.57
C ALA A 495 21.66 -27.48 -8.27
N THR A 496 21.60 -26.40 -7.48
CA THR A 496 20.37 -25.69 -7.15
C THR A 496 19.78 -25.02 -8.38
N VAL A 497 20.60 -24.37 -9.20
CA VAL A 497 20.15 -23.76 -10.46
C VAL A 497 19.69 -24.84 -11.46
N TYR A 498 20.39 -25.97 -11.54
CA TYR A 498 20.01 -27.09 -12.37
C TYR A 498 18.65 -27.71 -11.92
N CYS A 499 18.41 -27.83 -10.61
CA CYS A 499 17.14 -28.28 -10.06
C CYS A 499 16.01 -27.27 -10.34
N VAL A 500 16.23 -25.97 -10.22
CA VAL A 500 15.23 -24.94 -10.52
C VAL A 500 14.92 -24.87 -12.02
N ILE A 501 15.92 -25.15 -12.87
CA ILE A 501 15.73 -25.18 -14.33
C ILE A 501 15.07 -26.48 -14.80
N LYS A 502 15.26 -27.59 -14.08
CA LYS A 502 14.71 -28.92 -14.41
C LYS A 502 13.36 -29.24 -13.78
N LEU A 503 12.80 -28.37 -12.94
CA LEU A 503 11.42 -28.55 -12.51
C LEU A 503 10.54 -28.47 -13.77
N PRO A 504 9.96 -29.58 -14.24
CA PRO A 504 9.08 -29.57 -15.40
C PRO A 504 7.83 -28.79 -15.01
N ASN A 505 7.24 -28.10 -15.98
CA ASN A 505 5.90 -27.61 -15.91
C ASN A 505 4.97 -28.74 -15.42
N ALA A 506 4.78 -28.86 -14.11
CA ALA A 506 3.71 -29.64 -13.54
C ALA A 506 2.46 -28.76 -13.55
N SER A 507 1.94 -28.56 -14.74
CA SER A 507 0.59 -28.08 -14.96
C SER A 507 -0.02 -28.91 -16.08
N ARG A 508 -0.68 -29.95 -15.69
CA ARG A 508 -1.87 -30.49 -16.35
C ARG A 508 -2.97 -30.58 -15.30
#